data_27bb0a7aa98dbba3bdc63e518e9d1fa3
#
_entry.id   27bb0a7aa98dbba3bdc63e518e9d1fa3
#
_cell.length_a   1.000
_cell.length_b   1.000
_cell.length_c   1.000
_cell.angle_alpha   90.00
_cell.angle_beta   90.00
_cell.angle_gamma   90.00
#
_symmetry.space_group_name_H-M   'P 1'
#
loop_
_entity.id
_entity.type
_entity.pdbx_description
1 polymer ?
#
loop_
_entity_poly.entity_id
_entity_poly.type
_entity_poly.pdbx_seq_one_letter_code
_entity_poly.pdbx_strand_id
1 'polypeptide(L)'
;MRPIWSPIWSEGSRRVSLSRRSTVVSEVVPVISDPCRIHVIGVGGAGMSAIAEVLASMGHTVTGSDLKASAGLDRLSALGVDVTVGHDARNVAGADLVTRSTAVPDRNPEYMAAAESGVPVVSRAGILAAICAERDAIAVAGTHGKTTTTSMLALVLREAGLKPSFIIGGDVNEIGTGAAWDTGRLFVVEADESDGSFLLLPRRYGVVTNLEPDHLEHHGGFGELRNAFLRFVSETDGPVLVGVDDEGGRALAAEADTLSIGADPCSDWQIQNLEESWEGVRFSLRGPDGGTLPVELPQPGAHNARNAAVAAAVGVMAGADPEAVSQALARFGGVARRFEQRGRTAGVVFVDDYAHLPTEVAATIRAAGSGTWNRLVAVFQPHRYSRTQKLWRGFSGAFDGADILYVTDVYPAGERPRTGVSGRLIVDAVRDAHPDQDIRYVVRREELVVQLADELEAGDLCLTMGAGDLTSVPDEVRALLEAGDRG
;
A
#
# COMPACT_ATOMS: atom_id res chain seq x y z
N MET A 1 39.21 0.37 9.47
CA MET A 1 38.13 1.10 10.14
C MET A 1 37.04 0.08 10.35
N ARG A 2 36.50 -0.11 11.57
CA ARG A 2 35.35 -0.97 11.80
C ARG A 2 34.13 -0.23 11.22
N PRO A 3 33.15 -0.91 10.57
CA PRO A 3 31.95 -0.24 10.11
C PRO A 3 31.25 0.41 11.32
N ILE A 4 30.79 1.65 11.12
CA ILE A 4 30.11 2.45 12.14
C ILE A 4 28.74 1.81 12.50
N TRP A 5 28.21 0.97 11.62
CA TRP A 5 26.92 0.28 11.76
C TRP A 5 27.13 -1.20 12.02
N SER A 6 26.78 -1.69 13.20
CA SER A 6 26.71 -3.13 13.48
C SER A 6 25.28 -3.61 13.21
N PRO A 7 25.08 -4.78 12.55
CA PRO A 7 23.74 -5.34 12.38
C PRO A 7 23.09 -5.56 13.75
N ILE A 8 22.00 -4.85 14.03
CA ILE A 8 21.23 -4.98 15.28
C ILE A 8 20.55 -6.36 15.35
N TRP A 9 20.47 -7.05 14.23
CA TRP A 9 19.79 -8.34 14.07
C TRP A 9 20.77 -9.53 14.16
N SER A 10 21.61 -9.57 15.18
CA SER A 10 22.46 -10.74 15.46
C SER A 10 21.65 -11.85 16.15
N GLU A 11 21.95 -13.09 15.82
CA GLU A 11 21.31 -14.32 16.29
C GLU A 11 21.15 -14.36 17.82
N GLY A 12 19.92 -14.22 18.29
CA GLY A 12 19.51 -14.41 19.68
C GLY A 12 18.26 -15.29 19.74
N SER A 13 18.46 -16.61 19.78
CA SER A 13 17.38 -17.57 19.98
C SER A 13 16.85 -17.50 21.40
N ARG A 14 15.70 -16.92 21.64
CA ARG A 14 14.88 -17.20 22.83
C ARG A 14 13.56 -17.86 22.38
N ARG A 15 13.46 -19.16 22.59
CA ARG A 15 12.18 -19.88 22.55
C ARG A 15 11.33 -19.40 23.72
N VAL A 16 10.25 -18.70 23.44
CA VAL A 16 9.20 -18.41 24.43
C VAL A 16 8.06 -19.40 24.21
N SER A 17 7.73 -20.13 25.28
CA SER A 17 6.66 -21.13 25.30
C SER A 17 5.29 -20.45 25.18
N LEU A 18 4.51 -20.88 24.21
CA LEU A 18 3.11 -20.49 24.04
C LEU A 18 2.22 -21.03 25.16
N SER A 19 1.56 -20.15 25.91
CA SER A 19 0.44 -20.50 26.76
C SER A 19 -0.73 -19.53 26.61
N ARG A 20 -1.86 -20.11 26.19
CA ARG A 20 -3.28 -19.75 26.39
C ARG A 20 -4.00 -18.81 25.43
N ARG A 21 -4.75 -19.47 24.55
CA ARG A 21 -6.16 -19.36 24.08
C ARG A 21 -6.90 -18.04 24.33
N SER A 22 -7.15 -17.37 23.23
CA SER A 22 -8.33 -16.51 23.00
C SER A 22 -9.08 -17.08 21.79
N THR A 23 -10.40 -17.09 21.84
CA THR A 23 -11.31 -17.67 20.86
C THR A 23 -11.43 -16.75 19.63
N VAL A 24 -10.42 -16.78 18.77
CA VAL A 24 -10.51 -16.39 17.37
C VAL A 24 -10.46 -17.71 16.61
N VAL A 25 -11.31 -17.90 15.62
CA VAL A 25 -11.23 -19.03 14.69
C VAL A 25 -9.79 -19.07 14.19
N SER A 26 -8.99 -19.99 14.69
CA SER A 26 -7.60 -20.13 14.27
C SER A 26 -7.63 -20.72 12.86
N GLU A 27 -7.46 -19.88 11.87
CA GLU A 27 -7.20 -20.35 10.52
C GLU A 27 -5.91 -21.17 10.57
N VAL A 28 -5.97 -22.42 10.14
CA VAL A 28 -4.81 -23.28 10.12
C VAL A 28 -3.91 -22.78 8.99
N VAL A 29 -2.73 -22.27 9.33
CA VAL A 29 -1.71 -21.90 8.35
C VAL A 29 -1.15 -23.19 7.76
N PRO A 30 -1.25 -23.44 6.44
CA PRO A 30 -0.75 -24.66 5.84
C PRO A 30 0.79 -24.63 5.80
N VAL A 31 1.40 -25.81 5.86
CA VAL A 31 2.82 -25.98 5.61
C VAL A 31 3.01 -26.22 4.10
N ILE A 32 3.83 -25.39 3.46
CA ILE A 32 4.08 -25.41 2.01
C ILE A 32 5.58 -25.54 1.67
N SER A 33 6.38 -26.05 2.58
CA SER A 33 7.83 -26.20 2.38
C SER A 33 8.19 -27.20 1.26
N ASP A 34 7.31 -28.18 1.01
CA ASP A 34 7.49 -29.15 -0.07
C ASP A 34 6.62 -28.77 -1.28
N PRO A 35 7.11 -28.99 -2.52
CA PRO A 35 6.33 -28.73 -3.73
C PRO A 35 5.00 -29.48 -3.75
N CYS A 36 3.90 -28.76 -3.93
CA CYS A 36 2.56 -29.27 -3.99
C CYS A 36 1.74 -28.59 -5.10
N ARG A 37 0.57 -29.12 -5.43
CA ARG A 37 -0.33 -28.52 -6.41
C ARG A 37 -1.32 -27.58 -5.70
N ILE A 38 -1.24 -26.29 -6.01
CA ILE A 38 -2.06 -25.25 -5.39
C ILE A 38 -2.99 -24.63 -6.43
N HIS A 39 -4.29 -24.60 -6.13
CA HIS A 39 -5.27 -23.91 -6.97
C HIS A 39 -5.69 -22.58 -6.36
N VAL A 40 -5.67 -21.50 -7.16
CA VAL A 40 -5.95 -20.12 -6.76
C VAL A 40 -7.24 -19.63 -7.39
N ILE A 41 -8.33 -19.52 -6.60
CA ILE A 41 -9.62 -19.04 -7.08
C ILE A 41 -9.66 -17.50 -7.02
N GLY A 42 -9.95 -16.83 -8.15
CA GLY A 42 -9.90 -15.36 -8.27
C GLY A 42 -8.48 -14.86 -8.49
N VAL A 43 -7.68 -15.60 -9.27
CA VAL A 43 -6.25 -15.35 -9.50
C VAL A 43 -5.95 -14.06 -10.26
N GLY A 44 -6.94 -13.49 -10.96
CA GLY A 44 -6.81 -12.22 -11.68
C GLY A 44 -6.81 -10.96 -10.79
N GLY A 45 -7.16 -11.10 -9.50
CA GLY A 45 -7.04 -9.99 -8.55
C GLY A 45 -5.58 -9.74 -8.18
N ALA A 46 -5.15 -8.46 -8.08
CA ALA A 46 -3.74 -8.08 -7.89
C ALA A 46 -3.04 -8.84 -6.74
N GLY A 47 -3.67 -8.94 -5.56
CA GLY A 47 -3.09 -9.66 -4.43
C GLY A 47 -3.01 -11.18 -4.61
N MET A 48 -3.96 -11.81 -5.33
CA MET A 48 -3.94 -13.23 -5.61
C MET A 48 -2.97 -13.56 -6.74
N SER A 49 -2.84 -12.67 -7.71
CA SER A 49 -1.87 -12.76 -8.80
C SER A 49 -0.43 -12.76 -8.25
N ALA A 50 -0.12 -11.83 -7.35
CA ALA A 50 1.19 -11.76 -6.67
C ALA A 50 1.50 -13.05 -5.86
N ILE A 51 0.51 -13.58 -5.16
CA ILE A 51 0.64 -14.84 -4.43
C ILE A 51 0.91 -16.01 -5.40
N ALA A 52 0.15 -16.12 -6.51
CA ALA A 52 0.34 -17.16 -7.49
C ALA A 52 1.74 -17.12 -8.15
N GLU A 53 2.24 -15.92 -8.46
CA GLU A 53 3.59 -15.69 -8.98
C GLU A 53 4.66 -16.19 -7.99
N VAL A 54 4.54 -15.84 -6.71
CA VAL A 54 5.48 -16.28 -5.67
C VAL A 54 5.42 -17.79 -5.48
N LEU A 55 4.24 -18.39 -5.37
CA LEU A 55 4.09 -19.84 -5.23
C LEU A 55 4.70 -20.62 -6.41
N ALA A 56 4.49 -20.14 -7.64
CA ALA A 56 5.11 -20.75 -8.81
C ALA A 56 6.65 -20.63 -8.78
N SER A 57 7.16 -19.47 -8.34
CA SER A 57 8.60 -19.23 -8.18
C SER A 57 9.22 -20.03 -7.02
N MET A 58 8.44 -20.44 -6.03
CA MET A 58 8.83 -21.37 -4.96
C MET A 58 8.95 -22.83 -5.46
N GLY A 59 8.43 -23.14 -6.67
CA GLY A 59 8.48 -24.48 -7.26
C GLY A 59 7.20 -25.28 -7.08
N HIS A 60 6.09 -24.67 -6.64
CA HIS A 60 4.79 -25.31 -6.61
C HIS A 60 4.19 -25.40 -8.01
N THR A 61 3.37 -26.42 -8.24
CA THR A 61 2.50 -26.49 -9.43
C THR A 61 1.27 -25.63 -9.18
N VAL A 62 1.22 -24.44 -9.77
CA VAL A 62 0.13 -23.49 -9.54
C VAL A 62 -0.87 -23.52 -10.69
N THR A 63 -2.15 -23.68 -10.35
CA THR A 63 -3.27 -23.49 -11.26
C THR A 63 -4.16 -22.37 -10.73
N GLY A 64 -4.90 -21.68 -11.61
CA GLY A 64 -5.78 -20.60 -11.15
C GLY A 64 -6.98 -20.37 -12.06
N SER A 65 -8.02 -19.74 -11.51
CA SER A 65 -9.21 -19.38 -12.26
C SER A 65 -9.66 -17.95 -11.96
N ASP A 66 -10.25 -17.29 -12.96
CA ASP A 66 -10.92 -16.00 -12.77
C ASP A 66 -12.12 -15.88 -13.72
N LEU A 67 -13.07 -14.99 -13.38
CA LEU A 67 -14.29 -14.77 -14.18
C LEU A 67 -14.01 -14.13 -15.54
N LYS A 68 -12.94 -13.33 -15.66
CA LYS A 68 -12.65 -12.52 -16.84
C LYS A 68 -11.19 -12.67 -17.27
N ALA A 69 -10.97 -12.73 -18.57
CA ALA A 69 -9.62 -12.60 -19.14
C ALA A 69 -9.06 -11.19 -18.84
N SER A 70 -7.76 -11.14 -18.57
CA SER A 70 -7.02 -9.90 -18.33
C SER A 70 -5.54 -10.06 -18.67
N ALA A 71 -4.85 -8.97 -18.94
CA ALA A 71 -3.39 -8.97 -19.15
C ALA A 71 -2.62 -9.58 -17.94
N GLY A 72 -3.17 -9.47 -16.73
CA GLY A 72 -2.61 -10.14 -15.55
C GLY A 72 -2.64 -11.66 -15.63
N LEU A 73 -3.70 -12.25 -16.22
CA LEU A 73 -3.77 -13.68 -16.44
C LEU A 73 -2.78 -14.16 -17.53
N ASP A 74 -2.60 -13.37 -18.59
CA ASP A 74 -1.61 -13.65 -19.64
C ASP A 74 -0.19 -13.65 -19.06
N ARG A 75 0.12 -12.70 -18.18
CA ARG A 75 1.39 -12.63 -17.46
C ARG A 75 1.62 -13.87 -16.58
N LEU A 76 0.62 -14.29 -15.80
CA LEU A 76 0.71 -15.50 -14.98
C LEU A 76 0.93 -16.74 -15.80
N SER A 77 0.25 -16.86 -16.94
CA SER A 77 0.46 -17.98 -17.88
C SER A 77 1.89 -18.02 -18.43
N ALA A 78 2.47 -16.84 -18.72
CA ALA A 78 3.86 -16.75 -19.16
C ALA A 78 4.87 -17.14 -18.05
N LEU A 79 4.47 -17.05 -16.79
CA LEU A 79 5.25 -17.49 -15.61
C LEU A 79 5.03 -18.98 -15.27
N GLY A 80 4.27 -19.73 -16.09
CA GLY A 80 4.01 -21.16 -15.89
C GLY A 80 2.84 -21.49 -14.99
N VAL A 81 1.99 -20.53 -14.62
CA VAL A 81 0.72 -20.78 -13.94
C VAL A 81 -0.33 -21.22 -14.96
N ASP A 82 -0.97 -22.36 -14.73
CA ASP A 82 -2.07 -22.85 -15.58
C ASP A 82 -3.38 -22.14 -15.25
N VAL A 83 -3.78 -21.18 -16.10
CA VAL A 83 -4.90 -20.26 -15.83
C VAL A 83 -6.11 -20.59 -16.70
N THR A 84 -7.27 -20.67 -16.05
CA THR A 84 -8.57 -20.90 -16.70
C THR A 84 -9.49 -19.69 -16.51
N VAL A 85 -10.14 -19.26 -17.61
CA VAL A 85 -11.21 -18.25 -17.55
C VAL A 85 -12.54 -18.96 -17.30
N GLY A 86 -13.23 -18.54 -16.25
CA GLY A 86 -14.45 -19.16 -15.73
C GLY A 86 -14.19 -20.09 -14.55
N HIS A 87 -15.23 -20.28 -13.72
CA HIS A 87 -15.17 -21.18 -12.56
C HIS A 87 -15.90 -22.50 -12.87
N ASP A 88 -15.19 -23.60 -12.70
CA ASP A 88 -15.73 -24.96 -12.88
C ASP A 88 -15.17 -25.90 -11.81
N ALA A 89 -16.00 -26.76 -11.25
CA ALA A 89 -15.63 -27.76 -10.25
C ALA A 89 -14.42 -28.64 -10.66
N ARG A 90 -14.21 -28.82 -11.96
CA ARG A 90 -13.08 -29.60 -12.51
C ARG A 90 -11.72 -28.92 -12.33
N ASN A 91 -11.69 -27.60 -12.16
CA ASN A 91 -10.44 -26.84 -12.06
C ASN A 91 -9.64 -27.20 -10.79
N VAL A 92 -10.30 -27.68 -9.73
CA VAL A 92 -9.63 -28.10 -8.47
C VAL A 92 -9.19 -29.57 -8.48
N ALA A 93 -9.36 -30.28 -9.59
CA ALA A 93 -9.01 -31.71 -9.66
C ALA A 93 -7.49 -31.90 -9.46
N GLY A 94 -7.13 -32.74 -8.48
CA GLY A 94 -5.75 -33.05 -8.12
C GLY A 94 -5.01 -31.91 -7.40
N ALA A 95 -5.70 -30.88 -6.93
CA ALA A 95 -5.11 -29.89 -6.04
C ALA A 95 -4.87 -30.49 -4.64
N ASP A 96 -3.71 -30.21 -4.06
CA ASP A 96 -3.38 -30.56 -2.67
C ASP A 96 -3.88 -29.48 -1.70
N LEU A 97 -3.97 -28.22 -2.20
CA LEU A 97 -4.41 -27.05 -1.47
C LEU A 97 -5.17 -26.10 -2.40
N VAL A 98 -6.22 -25.48 -1.90
CA VAL A 98 -6.95 -24.41 -2.60
C VAL A 98 -6.87 -23.13 -1.78
N THR A 99 -6.65 -22.01 -2.45
CA THR A 99 -6.78 -20.68 -1.85
C THR A 99 -7.73 -19.81 -2.65
N ARG A 100 -8.39 -18.86 -1.99
CA ARG A 100 -9.37 -18.00 -2.64
C ARG A 100 -9.26 -16.54 -2.22
N SER A 101 -9.62 -15.65 -3.13
CA SER A 101 -9.87 -14.25 -2.84
C SER A 101 -11.10 -14.08 -1.95
N THR A 102 -11.11 -13.07 -1.07
CA THR A 102 -12.26 -12.69 -0.26
C THR A 102 -13.48 -12.26 -1.09
N ALA A 103 -13.29 -11.87 -2.36
CA ALA A 103 -14.36 -11.55 -3.30
C ALA A 103 -15.10 -12.79 -3.84
N VAL A 104 -14.51 -13.98 -3.69
CA VAL A 104 -15.10 -15.24 -4.18
C VAL A 104 -16.15 -15.73 -3.17
N PRO A 105 -17.44 -15.85 -3.56
CA PRO A 105 -18.51 -16.26 -2.65
C PRO A 105 -18.45 -17.76 -2.33
N ASP A 106 -19.02 -18.17 -1.20
CA ASP A 106 -19.05 -19.57 -0.76
C ASP A 106 -19.82 -20.53 -1.71
N ARG A 107 -20.68 -19.99 -2.57
CA ARG A 107 -21.39 -20.75 -3.63
C ARG A 107 -20.57 -20.98 -4.90
N ASN A 108 -19.28 -20.56 -4.91
CA ASN A 108 -18.40 -20.81 -6.05
C ASN A 108 -18.22 -22.32 -6.27
N PRO A 109 -18.36 -22.84 -7.52
CA PRO A 109 -18.32 -24.29 -7.79
C PRO A 109 -16.98 -24.94 -7.43
N GLU A 110 -15.87 -24.22 -7.56
CA GLU A 110 -14.52 -24.69 -7.21
C GLU A 110 -14.35 -24.81 -5.70
N TYR A 111 -14.82 -23.78 -4.96
CA TYR A 111 -14.81 -23.79 -3.50
C TYR A 111 -15.65 -24.99 -2.95
N MET A 112 -16.84 -25.19 -3.51
CA MET A 112 -17.71 -26.29 -3.10
C MET A 112 -17.08 -27.66 -3.43
N ALA A 113 -16.53 -27.83 -4.64
CA ALA A 113 -15.89 -29.06 -5.04
C ALA A 113 -14.65 -29.40 -4.20
N ALA A 114 -13.83 -28.42 -3.85
CA ALA A 114 -12.70 -28.60 -2.94
C ALA A 114 -13.16 -29.08 -1.56
N ALA A 115 -14.19 -28.43 -0.99
CA ALA A 115 -14.76 -28.80 0.31
C ALA A 115 -15.37 -30.22 0.30
N GLU A 116 -16.11 -30.59 -0.76
CA GLU A 116 -16.71 -31.91 -0.93
C GLU A 116 -15.65 -33.01 -1.10
N SER A 117 -14.54 -32.70 -1.75
CA SER A 117 -13.42 -33.63 -1.98
C SER A 117 -12.46 -33.72 -0.80
N GLY A 118 -12.68 -32.94 0.28
CA GLY A 118 -11.79 -32.87 1.42
C GLY A 118 -10.44 -32.20 1.17
N VAL A 119 -10.31 -31.43 0.07
CA VAL A 119 -9.13 -30.63 -0.20
C VAL A 119 -9.12 -29.41 0.72
N PRO A 120 -8.03 -29.14 1.46
CA PRO A 120 -7.95 -27.97 2.33
C PRO A 120 -8.16 -26.69 1.54
N VAL A 121 -9.01 -25.78 2.07
CA VAL A 121 -9.21 -24.45 1.50
C VAL A 121 -8.79 -23.42 2.54
N VAL A 122 -7.84 -22.55 2.16
CA VAL A 122 -7.33 -21.47 3.01
C VAL A 122 -7.68 -20.10 2.43
N SER A 123 -7.79 -19.11 3.29
CA SER A 123 -7.98 -17.73 2.85
C SER A 123 -6.72 -17.18 2.18
N ARG A 124 -6.86 -16.02 1.53
CA ARG A 124 -5.71 -15.23 1.05
C ARG A 124 -4.68 -14.98 2.17
N ALA A 125 -5.16 -14.67 3.38
CA ALA A 125 -4.29 -14.42 4.53
C ALA A 125 -3.57 -15.69 4.98
N GLY A 126 -4.25 -16.83 4.99
CA GLY A 126 -3.66 -18.13 5.36
C GLY A 126 -2.54 -18.56 4.42
N ILE A 127 -2.72 -18.43 3.10
CA ILE A 127 -1.64 -18.75 2.15
C ILE A 127 -0.49 -17.73 2.23
N LEU A 128 -0.77 -16.45 2.43
CA LEU A 128 0.26 -15.44 2.62
C LEU A 128 1.06 -15.70 3.91
N ALA A 129 0.40 -16.10 4.99
CA ALA A 129 1.05 -16.51 6.23
C ALA A 129 1.97 -17.73 6.03
N ALA A 130 1.53 -18.72 5.22
CA ALA A 130 2.36 -19.86 4.86
C ALA A 130 3.63 -19.44 4.10
N ILE A 131 3.52 -18.51 3.14
CA ILE A 131 4.68 -17.95 2.43
C ILE A 131 5.62 -17.22 3.40
N CYS A 132 5.07 -16.39 4.31
CA CYS A 132 5.85 -15.68 5.33
C CYS A 132 6.65 -16.63 6.23
N ALA A 133 6.10 -17.82 6.54
CA ALA A 133 6.76 -18.80 7.40
C ALA A 133 8.03 -19.41 6.78
N GLU A 134 8.20 -19.31 5.45
CA GLU A 134 9.36 -19.88 4.74
C GLU A 134 10.62 -18.99 4.81
N ARG A 135 10.53 -17.77 5.34
CA ARG A 135 11.59 -16.77 5.38
C ARG A 135 11.53 -15.92 6.66
N ASP A 136 12.58 -15.14 6.92
CA ASP A 136 12.56 -14.07 7.92
C ASP A 136 11.68 -12.91 7.39
N ALA A 137 10.40 -12.93 7.70
CA ALA A 137 9.45 -11.94 7.18
C ALA A 137 9.62 -10.59 7.89
N ILE A 138 9.65 -9.51 7.09
CA ILE A 138 9.53 -8.10 7.50
C ILE A 138 8.12 -7.67 7.11
N ALA A 139 7.23 -7.55 8.10
CA ALA A 139 5.84 -7.16 7.89
C ALA A 139 5.68 -5.64 8.08
N VAL A 140 5.25 -4.94 7.03
CA VAL A 140 5.03 -3.49 7.04
C VAL A 140 3.53 -3.22 7.19
N ALA A 141 3.13 -2.79 8.39
CA ALA A 141 1.78 -2.40 8.76
C ALA A 141 1.68 -0.88 8.96
N GLY A 142 0.46 -0.39 9.20
CA GLY A 142 0.15 1.01 9.46
C GLY A 142 -0.98 1.52 8.59
N THR A 143 -1.62 2.60 8.97
CA THR A 143 -2.77 3.14 8.24
C THR A 143 -2.38 3.61 6.84
N HIS A 144 -1.27 4.35 6.73
CA HIS A 144 -0.80 4.96 5.47
C HIS A 144 0.64 4.57 5.15
N GLY A 145 1.02 4.68 3.88
CA GLY A 145 2.40 4.52 3.43
C GLY A 145 2.92 3.09 3.33
N LYS A 146 2.13 2.07 3.67
CA LYS A 146 2.53 0.65 3.60
C LYS A 146 3.18 0.28 2.26
N THR A 147 2.44 0.44 1.17
CA THR A 147 2.89 0.07 -0.18
C THR A 147 4.17 0.80 -0.56
N THR A 148 4.22 2.12 -0.34
CA THR A 148 5.39 2.94 -0.68
C THR A 148 6.62 2.53 0.14
N THR A 149 6.45 2.33 1.46
CA THR A 149 7.55 1.89 2.35
C THR A 149 8.04 0.48 1.98
N THR A 150 7.12 -0.45 1.71
CA THR A 150 7.46 -1.82 1.30
C THR A 150 8.22 -1.84 -0.02
N SER A 151 7.81 -0.98 -0.97
CA SER A 151 8.47 -0.82 -2.27
C SER A 151 9.88 -0.26 -2.14
N MET A 152 10.05 0.81 -1.36
CA MET A 152 11.37 1.40 -1.08
C MET A 152 12.27 0.39 -0.38
N LEU A 153 11.75 -0.34 0.61
CA LEU A 153 12.52 -1.35 1.34
C LEU A 153 12.95 -2.51 0.44
N ALA A 154 12.07 -3.02 -0.42
CA ALA A 154 12.42 -4.07 -1.38
C ALA A 154 13.54 -3.61 -2.33
N LEU A 155 13.45 -2.37 -2.83
CA LEU A 155 14.51 -1.77 -3.68
C LEU A 155 15.83 -1.64 -2.92
N VAL A 156 15.81 -1.09 -1.70
CA VAL A 156 16.98 -0.94 -0.83
C VAL A 156 17.67 -2.28 -0.60
N LEU A 157 16.93 -3.31 -0.22
CA LEU A 157 17.51 -4.63 0.05
C LEU A 157 18.05 -5.30 -1.22
N ARG A 158 17.42 -5.09 -2.38
CA ARG A 158 17.93 -5.57 -3.68
C ARG A 158 19.25 -4.90 -4.05
N GLU A 159 19.31 -3.57 -3.98
CA GLU A 159 20.53 -2.81 -4.30
C GLU A 159 21.68 -3.14 -3.36
N ALA A 160 21.37 -3.43 -2.09
CA ALA A 160 22.36 -3.93 -1.13
C ALA A 160 22.79 -5.40 -1.38
N GLY A 161 22.29 -6.06 -2.44
CA GLY A 161 22.63 -7.44 -2.80
C GLY A 161 22.05 -8.51 -1.86
N LEU A 162 21.09 -8.16 -1.00
CA LEU A 162 20.47 -9.07 -0.03
C LEU A 162 19.42 -10.01 -0.65
N LYS A 163 19.07 -9.81 -1.93
CA LYS A 163 18.17 -10.66 -2.73
C LYS A 163 16.86 -10.99 -2.01
N PRO A 164 16.08 -9.99 -1.54
CA PRO A 164 14.87 -10.24 -0.80
C PRO A 164 13.79 -10.86 -1.70
N SER A 165 12.96 -11.73 -1.11
CA SER A 165 11.64 -12.03 -1.64
C SER A 165 10.66 -10.96 -1.17
N PHE A 166 9.58 -10.69 -1.93
CA PHE A 166 8.59 -9.68 -1.52
C PHE A 166 7.21 -9.92 -2.16
N ILE A 167 6.16 -9.42 -1.48
CA ILE A 167 4.81 -9.20 -2.03
C ILE A 167 4.36 -7.81 -1.58
N ILE A 168 4.08 -6.94 -2.55
CA ILE A 168 3.75 -5.52 -2.39
C ILE A 168 2.39 -5.26 -3.04
N GLY A 169 1.64 -4.27 -2.53
CA GLY A 169 0.32 -3.91 -3.04
C GLY A 169 0.29 -3.23 -4.41
N GLY A 170 1.43 -3.04 -5.07
CA GLY A 170 1.56 -2.44 -6.39
C GLY A 170 2.90 -2.77 -7.04
N ASP A 171 3.01 -2.57 -8.35
CA ASP A 171 4.26 -2.75 -9.05
C ASP A 171 5.25 -1.62 -8.72
N VAL A 172 6.50 -2.00 -8.46
CA VAL A 172 7.61 -1.07 -8.22
C VAL A 172 8.25 -0.75 -9.57
N ASN A 173 8.29 0.52 -9.94
CA ASN A 173 8.70 0.95 -11.28
C ASN A 173 10.10 0.42 -11.67
N GLU A 174 11.08 0.50 -10.78
CA GLU A 174 12.46 0.04 -11.02
C GLU A 174 12.60 -1.48 -11.07
N ILE A 175 11.67 -2.21 -10.46
CA ILE A 175 11.68 -3.68 -10.40
C ILE A 175 10.79 -4.28 -11.50
N GLY A 176 9.74 -3.54 -11.92
CA GLY A 176 8.78 -3.97 -12.93
C GLY A 176 7.77 -5.02 -12.44
N THR A 177 7.74 -5.31 -11.15
CA THR A 177 6.79 -6.24 -10.52
C THR A 177 6.55 -5.90 -9.06
N GLY A 178 5.36 -6.25 -8.55
CA GLY A 178 5.00 -6.18 -7.13
C GLY A 178 5.27 -7.47 -6.35
N ALA A 179 5.81 -8.52 -6.98
CA ALA A 179 6.07 -9.79 -6.32
C ALA A 179 7.33 -10.45 -6.86
N ALA A 180 8.10 -11.09 -5.98
CA ALA A 180 9.25 -11.91 -6.36
C ALA A 180 9.60 -12.92 -5.26
N TRP A 181 10.12 -14.07 -5.66
CA TRP A 181 10.74 -15.03 -4.77
C TRP A 181 12.22 -15.21 -5.16
N ASP A 182 13.13 -14.76 -4.31
CA ASP A 182 14.57 -14.77 -4.57
C ASP A 182 15.31 -15.63 -3.51
N THR A 183 16.61 -15.72 -3.62
CA THR A 183 17.47 -16.64 -2.84
C THR A 183 17.87 -16.11 -1.46
N GLY A 184 17.59 -14.83 -1.16
CA GLY A 184 17.88 -14.21 0.14
C GLY A 184 16.97 -14.72 1.25
N ARG A 185 17.39 -14.52 2.49
CA ARG A 185 16.65 -14.99 3.67
C ARG A 185 15.44 -14.11 4.03
N LEU A 186 15.40 -12.86 3.52
CA LEU A 186 14.37 -11.88 3.89
C LEU A 186 13.17 -11.98 2.97
N PHE A 187 11.98 -11.81 3.54
CA PHE A 187 10.72 -11.66 2.82
C PHE A 187 10.03 -10.37 3.26
N VAL A 188 9.86 -9.43 2.34
CA VAL A 188 9.20 -8.15 2.63
C VAL A 188 7.73 -8.24 2.23
N VAL A 189 6.82 -7.95 3.16
CA VAL A 189 5.38 -8.10 2.94
C VAL A 189 4.60 -6.92 3.48
N GLU A 190 3.62 -6.47 2.70
CA GLU A 190 2.62 -5.52 3.16
C GLU A 190 1.60 -6.23 4.05
N ALA A 191 1.44 -5.76 5.29
CA ALA A 191 0.55 -6.30 6.30
C ALA A 191 -0.69 -5.41 6.44
N ASP A 192 -1.79 -5.81 5.79
CA ASP A 192 -3.03 -5.02 5.74
C ASP A 192 -3.87 -5.22 7.00
N GLU A 193 -4.05 -4.16 7.77
CA GLU A 193 -4.84 -4.14 9.00
C GLU A 193 -6.35 -4.11 8.76
N SER A 194 -6.81 -3.85 7.53
CA SER A 194 -8.20 -3.52 7.21
C SER A 194 -9.23 -4.59 7.62
N ASP A 195 -8.82 -5.85 7.67
CA ASP A 195 -9.65 -7.01 8.04
C ASP A 195 -9.07 -7.81 9.22
N GLY A 196 -8.02 -7.28 9.87
CA GLY A 196 -7.35 -7.95 10.99
C GLY A 196 -6.45 -9.12 10.59
N SER A 197 -6.39 -9.48 9.31
CA SER A 197 -5.60 -10.61 8.81
C SER A 197 -4.10 -10.45 8.96
N PHE A 198 -3.60 -9.21 9.09
CA PHE A 198 -2.18 -8.91 9.33
C PHE A 198 -1.62 -9.59 10.59
N LEU A 199 -2.46 -9.93 11.56
CA LEU A 199 -2.07 -10.66 12.76
C LEU A 199 -1.73 -12.14 12.50
N LEU A 200 -2.23 -12.71 11.40
CA LEU A 200 -1.93 -14.08 11.01
C LEU A 200 -0.53 -14.27 10.43
N LEU A 201 0.10 -13.19 9.97
CA LEU A 201 1.41 -13.26 9.32
C LEU A 201 2.51 -13.57 10.33
N PRO A 202 3.19 -14.74 10.25
CA PRO A 202 4.44 -14.95 10.96
C PRO A 202 5.45 -13.89 10.54
N ARG A 203 6.07 -13.22 11.51
CA ARG A 203 6.96 -12.11 11.24
C ARG A 203 8.14 -12.11 12.20
N ARG A 204 9.31 -12.02 11.61
CA ARG A 204 10.57 -11.86 12.35
C ARG A 204 10.76 -10.40 12.75
N TYR A 205 10.32 -9.46 11.92
CA TYR A 205 10.49 -8.03 12.08
C TYR A 205 9.20 -7.31 11.76
N GLY A 206 8.85 -6.33 12.59
CA GLY A 206 7.64 -5.52 12.41
C GLY A 206 7.96 -4.07 12.07
N VAL A 207 7.11 -3.47 11.25
CA VAL A 207 7.11 -2.04 10.97
C VAL A 207 5.69 -1.53 11.14
N VAL A 208 5.52 -0.41 11.84
CA VAL A 208 4.28 0.36 11.89
C VAL A 208 4.58 1.77 11.40
N THR A 209 4.12 2.10 10.20
CA THR A 209 4.41 3.41 9.57
C THR A 209 3.74 4.57 10.31
N ASN A 210 2.50 4.40 10.73
CA ASN A 210 1.66 5.34 11.49
C ASN A 210 0.40 4.61 11.98
N LEU A 211 -0.37 5.23 12.87
CA LEU A 211 -1.63 4.67 13.38
C LEU A 211 -2.70 5.76 13.50
N GLU A 212 -3.60 5.80 12.52
CA GLU A 212 -4.73 6.73 12.47
C GLU A 212 -6.08 6.00 12.39
N PRO A 213 -7.20 6.68 12.71
CA PRO A 213 -8.53 6.06 12.63
C PRO A 213 -8.97 5.74 11.20
N ASP A 214 -8.78 4.49 10.76
CA ASP A 214 -9.37 3.94 9.53
C ASP A 214 -9.88 2.51 9.79
N HIS A 215 -10.66 1.96 8.87
CA HIS A 215 -11.21 0.58 8.95
C HIS A 215 -11.95 0.26 10.26
N LEU A 216 -12.51 1.28 10.94
CA LEU A 216 -13.15 1.14 12.26
C LEU A 216 -14.41 0.25 12.24
N GLU A 217 -15.00 0.02 11.06
CA GLU A 217 -16.14 -0.89 10.89
C GLU A 217 -15.77 -2.35 11.11
N HIS A 218 -14.56 -2.73 10.77
CA HIS A 218 -14.06 -4.09 11.02
C HIS A 218 -13.66 -4.25 12.49
N HIS A 219 -12.90 -3.30 13.02
CA HIS A 219 -12.33 -3.39 14.37
C HIS A 219 -13.34 -3.05 15.49
N GLY A 220 -14.44 -2.32 15.18
CA GLY A 220 -15.42 -1.90 16.18
C GLY A 220 -15.08 -0.57 16.86
N GLY A 221 -13.94 0.04 16.55
CA GLY A 221 -13.51 1.34 17.05
C GLY A 221 -12.00 1.52 17.06
N PHE A 222 -11.53 2.75 17.32
CA PHE A 222 -10.09 3.04 17.31
C PHE A 222 -9.33 2.33 18.44
N GLY A 223 -9.97 2.13 19.60
CA GLY A 223 -9.39 1.37 20.71
C GLY A 223 -9.09 -0.09 20.31
N GLU A 224 -9.99 -0.74 19.60
CA GLU A 224 -9.82 -2.11 19.13
C GLU A 224 -8.76 -2.20 18.02
N LEU A 225 -8.73 -1.23 17.10
CA LEU A 225 -7.66 -1.11 16.11
C LEU A 225 -6.29 -0.99 16.80
N ARG A 226 -6.18 -0.10 17.79
CA ARG A 226 -4.95 0.07 18.57
C ARG A 226 -4.55 -1.22 19.32
N ASN A 227 -5.51 -1.93 19.90
CA ASN A 227 -5.27 -3.23 20.54
C ASN A 227 -4.74 -4.26 19.52
N ALA A 228 -5.24 -4.26 18.29
CA ALA A 228 -4.72 -5.11 17.22
C ALA A 228 -3.26 -4.76 16.88
N PHE A 229 -2.88 -3.47 16.83
CA PHE A 229 -1.48 -3.07 16.63
C PHE A 229 -0.58 -3.41 17.84
N LEU A 230 -1.07 -3.29 19.08
CA LEU A 230 -0.35 -3.78 20.27
C LEU A 230 -0.08 -5.29 20.18
N ARG A 231 -1.05 -6.08 19.73
CA ARG A 231 -0.85 -7.50 19.46
C ARG A 231 0.17 -7.72 18.32
N PHE A 232 0.07 -6.96 17.23
CA PHE A 232 1.05 -7.03 16.13
C PHE A 232 2.47 -6.84 16.66
N VAL A 233 2.70 -5.84 17.49
CA VAL A 233 4.00 -5.57 18.12
C VAL A 233 4.41 -6.73 19.05
N SER A 234 3.55 -7.12 20.00
CA SER A 234 3.89 -8.12 21.01
C SER A 234 4.04 -9.55 20.45
N GLU A 235 3.41 -9.84 19.33
CA GLU A 235 3.48 -11.15 18.63
C GLU A 235 4.58 -11.18 17.57
N THR A 236 5.39 -10.11 17.42
CA THR A 236 6.56 -10.08 16.54
C THR A 236 7.77 -10.70 17.22
N ASP A 237 8.46 -11.65 16.57
CA ASP A 237 9.57 -12.40 17.18
C ASP A 237 10.83 -11.56 17.45
N GLY A 238 11.00 -10.45 16.75
CA GLY A 238 12.18 -9.58 16.84
C GLY A 238 11.80 -8.10 16.95
N PRO A 239 12.68 -7.17 16.58
CA PRO A 239 12.45 -5.76 16.75
C PRO A 239 11.30 -5.23 15.89
N VAL A 240 10.58 -4.24 16.43
CA VAL A 240 9.54 -3.49 15.75
C VAL A 240 9.93 -2.03 15.66
N LEU A 241 9.86 -1.43 14.48
CA LEU A 241 10.08 -0.01 14.24
C LEU A 241 8.72 0.69 14.08
N VAL A 242 8.48 1.73 14.89
CA VAL A 242 7.21 2.47 14.91
C VAL A 242 7.43 3.94 14.55
N GLY A 243 6.70 4.43 13.56
CA GLY A 243 6.60 5.86 13.24
C GLY A 243 5.89 6.61 14.35
N VAL A 244 6.51 7.69 14.86
CA VAL A 244 6.02 8.45 16.03
C VAL A 244 5.63 9.88 15.71
N ASP A 245 5.48 10.25 14.44
CA ASP A 245 5.07 11.60 14.05
C ASP A 245 3.55 11.83 14.22
N ASP A 246 2.74 10.78 14.33
CA ASP A 246 1.32 10.84 14.67
C ASP A 246 1.05 10.44 16.13
N GLU A 247 -0.15 10.77 16.63
CA GLU A 247 -0.54 10.50 18.02
C GLU A 247 -0.67 9.01 18.32
N GLY A 248 -1.24 8.23 17.39
CA GLY A 248 -1.44 6.80 17.57
C GLY A 248 -0.12 6.04 17.59
N GLY A 249 0.83 6.38 16.71
CA GLY A 249 2.17 5.82 16.69
C GLY A 249 2.95 6.14 17.98
N ARG A 250 2.89 7.39 18.46
CA ARG A 250 3.48 7.78 19.75
C ARG A 250 2.91 6.99 20.91
N ALA A 251 1.58 6.86 20.96
CA ALA A 251 0.90 6.09 22.00
C ALA A 251 1.27 4.60 21.96
N LEU A 252 1.39 4.01 20.75
CA LEU A 252 1.80 2.63 20.56
C LEU A 252 3.24 2.40 21.06
N ALA A 253 4.17 3.28 20.67
CA ALA A 253 5.58 3.19 21.05
C ALA A 253 5.79 3.41 22.57
N ALA A 254 4.94 4.20 23.22
CA ALA A 254 5.01 4.41 24.67
C ALA A 254 4.54 3.19 25.51
N GLU A 255 3.76 2.28 24.93
CA GLU A 255 3.19 1.11 25.62
C GLU A 255 3.89 -0.21 25.31
N ALA A 256 4.70 -0.24 24.26
CA ALA A 256 5.37 -1.46 23.80
C ALA A 256 6.88 -1.26 23.69
N ASP A 257 7.63 -2.37 23.78
CA ASP A 257 9.08 -2.36 23.55
C ASP A 257 9.35 -2.29 22.04
N THR A 258 9.63 -1.09 21.55
CA THR A 258 9.81 -0.79 20.12
C THR A 258 10.94 0.21 19.89
N LEU A 259 11.47 0.24 18.68
CA LEU A 259 12.29 1.34 18.18
C LEU A 259 11.38 2.41 17.57
N SER A 260 11.66 3.67 17.85
CA SER A 260 10.93 4.82 17.34
C SER A 260 11.62 5.46 16.15
N ILE A 261 10.82 5.99 15.18
CA ILE A 261 11.32 6.76 14.05
C ILE A 261 10.43 7.97 13.78
N GLY A 262 11.03 9.13 13.60
CA GLY A 262 10.30 10.38 13.32
C GLY A 262 11.17 11.62 13.35
N ALA A 263 10.53 12.78 13.28
CA ALA A 263 11.19 14.08 13.38
C ALA A 263 11.52 14.50 14.83
N ASP A 264 10.90 13.85 15.84
CA ASP A 264 11.14 14.13 17.24
C ASP A 264 12.62 13.88 17.61
N PRO A 265 13.30 14.82 18.29
CA PRO A 265 14.68 14.65 18.74
C PRO A 265 14.93 13.43 19.63
N CYS A 266 13.89 12.93 20.30
CA CYS A 266 13.95 11.76 21.17
C CYS A 266 13.78 10.42 20.42
N SER A 267 13.50 10.45 19.12
CA SER A 267 13.37 9.22 18.31
C SER A 267 14.70 8.50 18.21
N ASP A 268 14.67 7.15 18.26
CA ASP A 268 15.85 6.29 18.05
C ASP A 268 16.44 6.52 16.66
N TRP A 269 15.56 6.60 15.66
CA TRP A 269 15.89 7.01 14.30
C TRP A 269 15.28 8.40 14.04
N GLN A 270 16.11 9.42 13.89
CA GLN A 270 15.64 10.81 13.78
C GLN A 270 15.80 11.36 12.37
N ILE A 271 14.71 11.88 11.80
CA ILE A 271 14.71 12.67 10.57
C ILE A 271 15.18 14.09 10.92
N GLN A 272 16.26 14.54 10.29
CA GLN A 272 16.85 15.86 10.50
C GLN A 272 16.97 16.61 9.18
N ASN A 273 16.90 17.94 9.22
CA ASN A 273 17.16 18.82 8.07
C ASN A 273 16.31 18.46 6.84
N LEU A 274 15.02 18.21 7.03
CA LEU A 274 14.10 17.89 5.93
C LEU A 274 13.93 19.13 5.04
N GLU A 275 14.24 18.95 3.77
CA GLU A 275 14.01 19.90 2.69
C GLU A 275 13.01 19.26 1.72
N GLU A 276 11.97 20.01 1.37
CA GLU A 276 10.92 19.57 0.45
C GLU A 276 10.90 20.44 -0.81
N SER A 277 10.79 19.79 -1.96
CA SER A 277 10.58 20.44 -3.24
C SER A 277 9.67 19.57 -4.12
N TRP A 278 9.24 20.11 -5.26
CA TRP A 278 8.51 19.33 -6.26
C TRP A 278 9.31 18.14 -6.83
N GLU A 279 10.61 18.31 -6.96
CA GLU A 279 11.51 17.27 -7.48
C GLU A 279 11.73 16.15 -6.48
N GLY A 280 11.39 16.36 -5.19
CA GLY A 280 11.55 15.36 -4.16
C GLY A 280 11.91 15.94 -2.80
N VAL A 281 12.41 15.07 -1.93
CA VAL A 281 12.83 15.43 -0.57
C VAL A 281 14.29 15.07 -0.32
N ARG A 282 14.93 15.84 0.57
CA ARG A 282 16.27 15.58 1.09
C ARG A 282 16.25 15.69 2.59
N PHE A 283 16.92 14.78 3.27
CA PHE A 283 17.05 14.82 4.74
C PHE A 283 18.26 14.02 5.20
N SER A 284 18.60 14.15 6.47
CA SER A 284 19.57 13.30 7.15
C SER A 284 18.85 12.39 8.13
N LEU A 285 19.12 11.08 8.08
CA LEU A 285 18.60 10.12 9.04
C LEU A 285 19.68 9.79 10.07
N ARG A 286 19.50 10.22 11.33
CA ARG A 286 20.39 9.87 12.44
C ARG A 286 19.91 8.58 13.09
N GLY A 287 20.77 7.61 13.23
CA GLY A 287 20.50 6.34 13.91
C GLY A 287 20.84 6.35 15.41
N PRO A 288 20.47 5.28 16.13
CA PRO A 288 20.65 5.17 17.58
C PRO A 288 22.10 5.16 18.04
N ASP A 289 23.05 4.79 17.19
CA ASP A 289 24.50 4.83 17.45
C ASP A 289 25.12 6.21 17.13
N GLY A 290 24.33 7.19 16.72
CA GLY A 290 24.73 8.55 16.36
C GLY A 290 25.28 8.68 14.93
N GLY A 291 25.34 7.61 14.14
CA GLY A 291 25.64 7.68 12.72
C GLY A 291 24.57 8.44 11.94
N THR A 292 24.95 9.08 10.84
CA THR A 292 24.04 9.86 10.01
C THR A 292 24.11 9.39 8.57
N LEU A 293 22.93 9.15 7.98
CA LEU A 293 22.75 8.72 6.60
C LEU A 293 22.08 9.85 5.80
N PRO A 294 22.68 10.39 4.75
CA PRO A 294 22.03 11.31 3.84
C PRO A 294 21.03 10.55 2.97
N VAL A 295 19.82 11.08 2.82
CA VAL A 295 18.76 10.51 1.99
C VAL A 295 18.27 11.57 1.02
N GLU A 296 18.27 11.23 -0.26
CA GLU A 296 17.57 11.92 -1.33
C GLU A 296 16.50 10.99 -1.90
N LEU A 297 15.32 11.52 -2.16
CA LEU A 297 14.21 10.77 -2.73
C LEU A 297 13.51 11.63 -3.79
N PRO A 298 13.40 11.19 -5.06
CA PRO A 298 12.73 11.93 -6.12
C PRO A 298 11.19 11.77 -6.06
N GLN A 299 10.65 11.85 -4.86
CA GLN A 299 9.22 11.83 -4.56
C GLN A 299 8.92 12.96 -3.56
N PRO A 300 8.01 13.91 -3.88
CA PRO A 300 7.74 15.04 -3.02
C PRO A 300 6.93 14.68 -1.78
N GLY A 301 7.00 15.53 -0.77
CA GLY A 301 6.17 15.52 0.43
C GLY A 301 6.80 14.82 1.64
N ALA A 302 6.58 15.43 2.82
CA ALA A 302 7.08 14.95 4.11
C ALA A 302 6.65 13.49 4.43
N HIS A 303 5.47 13.07 3.94
CA HIS A 303 5.02 11.69 4.11
C HIS A 303 5.92 10.70 3.38
N ASN A 304 6.43 11.04 2.18
CA ASN A 304 7.39 10.22 1.46
C ASN A 304 8.77 10.25 2.13
N ALA A 305 9.18 11.36 2.74
CA ALA A 305 10.38 11.40 3.58
C ALA A 305 10.30 10.42 4.76
N ARG A 306 9.14 10.33 5.45
CA ARG A 306 8.90 9.35 6.52
C ARG A 306 8.95 7.92 6.01
N ASN A 307 8.30 7.62 4.88
CA ASN A 307 8.33 6.30 4.26
C ASN A 307 9.77 5.89 3.90
N ALA A 308 10.55 6.80 3.33
CA ALA A 308 11.96 6.60 2.99
C ALA A 308 12.84 6.41 4.23
N ALA A 309 12.61 7.18 5.28
CA ALA A 309 13.32 7.05 6.55
C ALA A 309 13.09 5.67 7.17
N VAL A 310 11.85 5.17 7.18
CA VAL A 310 11.52 3.82 7.64
C VAL A 310 12.22 2.77 6.79
N ALA A 311 12.14 2.86 5.45
CA ALA A 311 12.80 1.91 4.56
C ALA A 311 14.33 1.93 4.73
N ALA A 312 14.95 3.12 4.92
CA ALA A 312 16.36 3.28 5.17
C ALA A 312 16.79 2.63 6.51
N ALA A 313 16.07 2.95 7.60
CA ALA A 313 16.35 2.41 8.92
C ALA A 313 16.26 0.88 8.92
N VAL A 314 15.18 0.31 8.38
CA VAL A 314 15.00 -1.15 8.28
C VAL A 314 16.05 -1.78 7.38
N GLY A 315 16.42 -1.15 6.26
CA GLY A 315 17.47 -1.61 5.38
C GLY A 315 18.82 -1.72 6.10
N VAL A 316 19.23 -0.66 6.81
CA VAL A 316 20.46 -0.65 7.63
C VAL A 316 20.40 -1.72 8.74
N MET A 317 19.28 -1.80 9.47
CA MET A 317 19.07 -2.83 10.49
C MET A 317 19.17 -4.24 9.92
N ALA A 318 18.72 -4.46 8.69
CA ALA A 318 18.81 -5.74 7.96
C ALA A 318 20.23 -6.06 7.45
N GLY A 319 21.16 -5.12 7.58
CA GLY A 319 22.56 -5.27 7.18
C GLY A 319 22.90 -4.74 5.80
N ALA A 320 22.01 -3.89 5.22
CA ALA A 320 22.33 -3.15 4.00
C ALA A 320 23.45 -2.12 4.28
N ASP A 321 24.36 -1.97 3.32
CA ASP A 321 25.37 -0.91 3.37
C ASP A 321 24.67 0.47 3.26
N PRO A 322 24.99 1.44 4.15
CA PRO A 322 24.36 2.76 4.13
C PRO A 322 24.47 3.49 2.79
N GLU A 323 25.57 3.32 2.07
CA GLU A 323 25.76 3.94 0.76
C GLU A 323 24.79 3.32 -0.28
N ALA A 324 24.63 1.99 -0.25
CA ALA A 324 23.65 1.30 -1.11
C ALA A 324 22.22 1.73 -0.79
N VAL A 325 21.89 1.96 0.49
CA VAL A 325 20.57 2.50 0.92
C VAL A 325 20.33 3.88 0.31
N SER A 326 21.29 4.82 0.44
CA SER A 326 21.17 6.17 -0.14
C SER A 326 21.02 6.12 -1.66
N GLN A 327 21.82 5.30 -2.35
CA GLN A 327 21.77 5.15 -3.80
C GLN A 327 20.44 4.55 -4.29
N ALA A 328 19.90 3.57 -3.56
CA ALA A 328 18.61 2.96 -3.88
C ALA A 328 17.46 3.97 -3.80
N LEU A 329 17.40 4.74 -2.71
CA LEU A 329 16.36 5.73 -2.50
C LEU A 329 16.44 6.90 -3.50
N ALA A 330 17.65 7.33 -3.86
CA ALA A 330 17.85 8.38 -4.86
C ALA A 330 17.38 7.98 -6.28
N ARG A 331 17.19 6.69 -6.54
CA ARG A 331 16.70 6.17 -7.84
C ARG A 331 15.25 5.69 -7.78
N PHE A 332 14.58 5.82 -6.64
CA PHE A 332 13.21 5.35 -6.49
C PHE A 332 12.23 6.17 -7.34
N GLY A 333 11.72 5.61 -8.43
CA GLY A 333 10.80 6.25 -9.39
C GLY A 333 9.32 6.20 -9.00
N GLY A 334 9.03 5.74 -7.77
CA GLY A 334 7.66 5.70 -7.26
C GLY A 334 6.95 4.36 -7.45
N VAL A 335 5.68 4.37 -7.08
CA VAL A 335 4.75 3.25 -7.24
C VAL A 335 3.54 3.77 -8.02
N ALA A 336 3.02 2.94 -8.91
CA ALA A 336 1.82 3.30 -9.67
C ALA A 336 0.70 3.78 -8.74
N ARG A 337 0.07 4.89 -9.12
CA ARG A 337 -0.99 5.55 -8.36
C ARG A 337 -0.55 6.09 -6.96
N ARG A 338 0.73 6.36 -6.74
CA ARG A 338 1.25 7.00 -5.52
C ARG A 338 2.05 8.23 -5.91
N PHE A 339 1.39 9.37 -6.00
CA PHE A 339 1.90 10.63 -6.56
C PHE A 339 2.56 10.40 -7.94
N GLU A 340 1.89 9.61 -8.77
CA GLU A 340 2.41 9.18 -10.06
C GLU A 340 2.29 10.30 -11.09
N GLN A 341 3.41 10.72 -11.66
CA GLN A 341 3.39 11.65 -12.80
C GLN A 341 2.91 10.92 -14.06
N ARG A 342 1.73 11.31 -14.56
CA ARG A 342 1.08 10.73 -15.75
C ARG A 342 1.50 11.44 -17.04
N GLY A 343 2.42 12.39 -16.95
CA GLY A 343 2.99 13.11 -18.07
C GLY A 343 2.55 14.56 -18.19
N ARG A 344 2.89 15.18 -19.35
CA ARG A 344 2.59 16.58 -19.65
C ARG A 344 2.00 16.70 -21.05
N THR A 345 0.90 17.43 -21.20
CA THR A 345 0.23 17.68 -22.50
C THR A 345 -0.35 19.09 -22.51
N ALA A 346 -0.21 19.82 -23.61
CA ALA A 346 -0.65 21.22 -23.77
C ALA A 346 -0.15 22.16 -22.63
N GLY A 347 1.03 21.89 -22.07
CA GLY A 347 1.58 22.67 -20.96
C GLY A 347 1.04 22.32 -19.58
N VAL A 348 0.04 21.42 -19.46
CA VAL A 348 -0.53 20.92 -18.22
C VAL A 348 0.26 19.70 -17.72
N VAL A 349 0.57 19.66 -16.44
CA VAL A 349 1.17 18.49 -15.77
C VAL A 349 0.06 17.66 -15.12
N PHE A 350 0.10 16.34 -15.30
CA PHE A 350 -0.89 15.40 -14.75
C PHE A 350 -0.26 14.51 -13.71
N VAL A 351 -0.90 14.42 -12.54
CA VAL A 351 -0.51 13.54 -11.43
C VAL A 351 -1.71 12.73 -10.96
N ASP A 352 -1.50 11.44 -10.68
CA ASP A 352 -2.52 10.56 -10.10
C ASP A 352 -2.07 10.04 -8.74
N ASP A 353 -2.99 10.08 -7.75
CA ASP A 353 -2.73 9.58 -6.41
C ASP A 353 -3.91 8.75 -5.89
N TYR A 354 -3.58 7.72 -5.15
CA TYR A 354 -4.55 6.81 -4.52
C TYR A 354 -5.21 7.41 -3.27
N ALA A 355 -4.83 8.62 -2.84
CA ALA A 355 -5.33 9.31 -1.65
C ALA A 355 -6.86 9.34 -1.61
N HIS A 356 -7.42 8.85 -0.53
CA HIS A 356 -8.87 8.73 -0.34
C HIS A 356 -9.33 8.99 1.10
N LEU A 357 -8.40 9.29 2.01
CA LEU A 357 -8.64 9.72 3.38
C LEU A 357 -8.30 11.21 3.53
N PRO A 358 -8.92 11.95 4.47
CA PRO A 358 -8.66 13.38 4.63
C PRO A 358 -7.17 13.72 4.82
N THR A 359 -6.47 12.96 5.65
CA THR A 359 -5.03 13.15 5.94
C THR A 359 -4.15 12.85 4.73
N GLU A 360 -4.47 11.83 3.94
CA GLU A 360 -3.78 11.52 2.68
C GLU A 360 -3.97 12.65 1.66
N VAL A 361 -5.22 13.06 1.44
CA VAL A 361 -5.56 14.15 0.50
C VAL A 361 -4.82 15.43 0.88
N ALA A 362 -4.84 15.82 2.15
CA ALA A 362 -4.12 16.99 2.64
C ALA A 362 -2.58 16.88 2.44
N ALA A 363 -2.02 15.68 2.61
CA ALA A 363 -0.59 15.45 2.39
C ALA A 363 -0.24 15.54 0.90
N THR A 364 -1.08 14.98 0.02
CA THR A 364 -0.91 15.00 -1.45
C THR A 364 -1.03 16.43 -2.00
N ILE A 365 -2.03 17.20 -1.55
CA ILE A 365 -2.19 18.63 -1.93
C ILE A 365 -0.96 19.44 -1.51
N ARG A 366 -0.46 19.27 -0.27
CA ARG A 366 0.75 19.97 0.18
C ARG A 366 1.98 19.60 -0.64
N ALA A 367 2.15 18.31 -0.96
CA ALA A 367 3.24 17.87 -1.82
C ALA A 367 3.16 18.51 -3.21
N ALA A 368 1.98 18.56 -3.81
CA ALA A 368 1.72 19.22 -5.07
C ALA A 368 1.98 20.74 -5.02
N GLY A 369 1.63 21.38 -3.90
CA GLY A 369 1.84 22.82 -3.66
C GLY A 369 3.32 23.23 -3.52
N SER A 370 4.27 22.29 -3.44
CA SER A 370 5.71 22.61 -3.45
C SER A 370 6.24 22.98 -4.85
N GLY A 371 5.45 22.77 -5.91
CA GLY A 371 5.78 23.17 -7.27
C GLY A 371 5.34 24.61 -7.60
N THR A 372 5.73 25.08 -8.78
CA THR A 372 5.37 26.41 -9.30
C THR A 372 4.36 26.26 -10.44
N TRP A 373 3.09 26.26 -10.08
CA TRP A 373 1.95 26.12 -10.99
C TRP A 373 1.22 27.47 -11.14
N ASN A 374 0.57 27.68 -12.29
CA ASN A 374 -0.39 28.78 -12.42
C ASN A 374 -1.62 28.50 -11.54
N ARG A 375 -2.13 27.26 -11.60
CA ARG A 375 -3.22 26.77 -10.78
C ARG A 375 -2.99 25.30 -10.40
N LEU A 376 -3.37 24.93 -9.18
CA LEU A 376 -3.50 23.54 -8.74
C LEU A 376 -4.98 23.15 -8.87
N VAL A 377 -5.29 22.35 -9.87
CA VAL A 377 -6.63 21.82 -10.14
C VAL A 377 -6.74 20.43 -9.51
N ALA A 378 -7.39 20.34 -8.37
CA ALA A 378 -7.61 19.09 -7.66
C ALA A 378 -8.89 18.40 -8.12
N VAL A 379 -8.83 17.10 -8.35
CA VAL A 379 -9.96 16.26 -8.74
C VAL A 379 -10.08 15.11 -7.74
N PHE A 380 -11.21 15.00 -7.06
CA PHE A 380 -11.38 14.03 -5.99
C PHE A 380 -12.60 13.13 -6.19
N GLN A 381 -12.41 11.81 -6.01
CA GLN A 381 -13.49 10.83 -6.00
C GLN A 381 -13.59 10.16 -4.63
N PRO A 382 -14.66 10.41 -3.85
CA PRO A 382 -14.90 9.68 -2.61
C PRO A 382 -15.04 8.18 -2.87
N HIS A 383 -14.49 7.36 -1.97
CA HIS A 383 -14.45 5.91 -2.12
C HIS A 383 -15.20 5.21 -0.98
N ARG A 384 -16.22 4.41 -1.33
CA ARG A 384 -17.19 3.72 -0.46
C ARG A 384 -18.16 4.67 0.25
N TYR A 385 -19.45 4.28 0.24
CA TYR A 385 -20.48 5.02 0.95
C TYR A 385 -20.29 5.02 2.46
N SER A 386 -19.84 3.88 3.03
CA SER A 386 -19.57 3.74 4.46
C SER A 386 -18.49 4.71 4.95
N ARG A 387 -17.38 4.81 4.22
CA ARG A 387 -16.26 5.71 4.53
C ARG A 387 -16.68 7.17 4.37
N THR A 388 -17.32 7.52 3.26
CA THR A 388 -17.81 8.88 3.00
C THR A 388 -18.74 9.35 4.11
N GLN A 389 -19.71 8.52 4.53
CA GLN A 389 -20.64 8.83 5.61
C GLN A 389 -19.95 9.14 6.94
N LYS A 390 -18.85 8.47 7.24
CA LYS A 390 -18.12 8.66 8.51
C LYS A 390 -17.15 9.83 8.48
N LEU A 391 -16.47 10.04 7.36
CA LEU A 391 -15.31 10.92 7.29
C LEU A 391 -15.54 12.26 6.56
N TRP A 392 -16.72 12.50 5.96
CA TRP A 392 -16.96 13.67 5.11
C TRP A 392 -16.62 15.02 5.78
N ARG A 393 -16.81 15.15 7.11
CA ARG A 393 -16.44 16.38 7.82
C ARG A 393 -14.94 16.61 7.91
N GLY A 394 -14.14 15.52 7.93
CA GLY A 394 -12.68 15.61 7.95
C GLY A 394 -12.08 16.18 6.65
N PHE A 395 -12.87 16.17 5.56
CA PHE A 395 -12.42 16.75 4.30
C PHE A 395 -12.55 18.27 4.23
N SER A 396 -13.15 18.94 5.20
CA SER A 396 -13.39 20.38 5.19
C SER A 396 -12.15 21.23 4.90
N GLY A 397 -10.97 20.88 5.42
CA GLY A 397 -9.68 21.53 5.18
C GLY A 397 -8.67 20.66 4.40
N ALA A 398 -9.10 19.52 3.86
CA ALA A 398 -8.17 18.59 3.22
C ALA A 398 -7.67 19.08 1.85
N PHE A 399 -8.37 20.04 1.25
CA PHE A 399 -8.06 20.60 -0.07
C PHE A 399 -7.42 21.99 -0.02
N ASP A 400 -6.97 22.43 1.16
CA ASP A 400 -6.29 23.71 1.32
C ASP A 400 -5.04 23.78 0.43
N GLY A 401 -4.99 24.81 -0.44
CA GLY A 401 -3.94 24.99 -1.42
C GLY A 401 -4.32 24.58 -2.84
N ALA A 402 -5.50 23.99 -3.08
CA ALA A 402 -6.06 23.83 -4.42
C ALA A 402 -6.77 25.12 -4.86
N ASP A 403 -6.48 25.60 -6.08
CA ASP A 403 -7.17 26.75 -6.65
C ASP A 403 -8.58 26.39 -7.13
N ILE A 404 -8.73 25.21 -7.72
CA ILE A 404 -10.01 24.65 -8.18
C ILE A 404 -10.14 23.23 -7.65
N LEU A 405 -11.32 22.90 -7.09
CA LEU A 405 -11.64 21.56 -6.62
C LEU A 405 -12.83 20.98 -7.41
N TYR A 406 -12.58 19.90 -8.12
CA TYR A 406 -13.62 19.04 -8.68
C TYR A 406 -13.88 17.86 -7.74
N VAL A 407 -15.14 17.61 -7.41
CA VAL A 407 -15.58 16.44 -6.65
C VAL A 407 -16.57 15.64 -7.49
N THR A 408 -16.35 14.33 -7.64
CA THR A 408 -17.32 13.43 -8.31
C THR A 408 -18.22 12.76 -7.30
N ASP A 409 -19.13 11.90 -7.77
CA ASP A 409 -19.90 11.07 -6.85
C ASP A 409 -19.09 9.89 -6.33
N VAL A 410 -19.65 9.21 -5.30
CA VAL A 410 -18.96 8.14 -4.57
C VAL A 410 -18.72 6.93 -5.46
N TYR A 411 -17.47 6.47 -5.54
CA TYR A 411 -17.15 5.16 -6.11
C TYR A 411 -17.58 4.05 -5.13
N PRO A 412 -18.52 3.16 -5.51
CA PRO A 412 -19.16 2.26 -4.56
C PRO A 412 -18.26 1.13 -4.04
N ALA A 413 -17.27 0.68 -4.81
CA ALA A 413 -16.39 -0.45 -4.47
C ALA A 413 -17.16 -1.69 -3.94
N GLY A 414 -18.27 -2.02 -4.60
CA GLY A 414 -19.14 -3.15 -4.24
C GLY A 414 -20.17 -2.88 -3.14
N GLU A 415 -20.16 -1.70 -2.53
CA GLU A 415 -21.20 -1.32 -1.55
C GLU A 415 -22.51 -0.90 -2.26
N ARG A 416 -23.64 -1.11 -1.57
CA ARG A 416 -24.93 -0.56 -2.02
C ARG A 416 -24.99 0.94 -1.68
N PRO A 417 -25.63 1.76 -2.53
CA PRO A 417 -25.87 3.16 -2.23
C PRO A 417 -26.57 3.34 -0.88
N ARG A 418 -26.18 4.39 -0.15
CA ARG A 418 -26.79 4.77 1.14
C ARG A 418 -27.55 6.08 0.98
N THR A 419 -28.79 6.14 1.47
CA THR A 419 -29.63 7.34 1.41
C THR A 419 -28.92 8.53 2.06
N GLY A 420 -28.82 9.65 1.35
CA GLY A 420 -28.21 10.88 1.82
C GLY A 420 -26.66 10.89 1.78
N VAL A 421 -26.03 9.84 1.21
CA VAL A 421 -24.57 9.78 1.06
C VAL A 421 -24.19 9.89 -0.41
N SER A 422 -23.49 10.95 -0.75
CA SER A 422 -22.95 11.24 -2.09
C SER A 422 -21.70 12.12 -1.94
N GLY A 423 -21.00 12.39 -3.03
CA GLY A 423 -19.89 13.35 -3.06
C GLY A 423 -20.28 14.76 -2.61
N ARG A 424 -21.56 15.09 -2.67
CA ARG A 424 -22.10 16.38 -2.20
C ARG A 424 -21.80 16.64 -0.72
N LEU A 425 -21.75 15.62 0.13
CA LEU A 425 -21.41 15.80 1.53
C LEU A 425 -20.02 16.46 1.71
N ILE A 426 -19.06 16.09 0.88
CA ILE A 426 -17.72 16.66 0.91
C ILE A 426 -17.72 18.07 0.35
N VAL A 427 -18.43 18.30 -0.76
CA VAL A 427 -18.62 19.64 -1.34
C VAL A 427 -19.20 20.60 -0.31
N ASP A 428 -20.23 20.18 0.40
CA ASP A 428 -20.89 21.00 1.40
C ASP A 428 -19.95 21.27 2.61
N ALA A 429 -19.20 20.26 3.07
CA ALA A 429 -18.23 20.44 4.16
C ALA A 429 -17.09 21.41 3.82
N VAL A 430 -16.58 21.33 2.58
CA VAL A 430 -15.51 22.26 2.14
C VAL A 430 -16.08 23.67 1.94
N ARG A 431 -17.26 23.80 1.34
CA ARG A 431 -17.91 25.11 1.13
C ARG A 431 -18.26 25.81 2.43
N ASP A 432 -18.69 25.04 3.43
CA ASP A 432 -18.98 25.60 4.76
C ASP A 432 -17.73 26.13 5.46
N ALA A 433 -16.57 25.48 5.25
CA ALA A 433 -15.31 25.90 5.84
C ALA A 433 -14.59 26.98 5.00
N HIS A 434 -14.70 26.92 3.67
CA HIS A 434 -14.01 27.78 2.70
C HIS A 434 -15.01 28.31 1.66
N PRO A 435 -15.83 29.35 2.00
CA PRO A 435 -16.91 29.83 1.12
C PRO A 435 -16.43 30.39 -0.21
N ASP A 436 -15.18 30.87 -0.28
CA ASP A 436 -14.59 31.51 -1.47
C ASP A 436 -13.85 30.53 -2.36
N GLN A 437 -13.72 29.25 -1.97
CA GLN A 437 -13.05 28.24 -2.81
C GLN A 437 -13.88 27.88 -4.03
N ASP A 438 -13.25 27.82 -5.21
CA ASP A 438 -13.92 27.33 -6.43
C ASP A 438 -14.10 25.82 -6.36
N ILE A 439 -15.33 25.40 -6.05
CA ILE A 439 -15.69 23.99 -5.89
C ILE A 439 -16.79 23.61 -6.89
N ARG A 440 -16.53 22.55 -7.64
CA ARG A 440 -17.40 22.03 -8.69
C ARG A 440 -17.80 20.59 -8.41
N TYR A 441 -19.10 20.32 -8.40
CA TYR A 441 -19.62 18.98 -8.23
C TYR A 441 -20.03 18.39 -9.58
N VAL A 442 -19.28 17.43 -10.08
CA VAL A 442 -19.53 16.77 -11.36
C VAL A 442 -19.80 15.29 -11.09
N VAL A 443 -21.08 14.91 -11.14
CA VAL A 443 -21.52 13.57 -10.73
C VAL A 443 -20.95 12.47 -11.62
N ARG A 444 -20.89 12.73 -12.92
CA ARG A 444 -20.51 11.73 -13.93
C ARG A 444 -19.08 11.95 -14.38
N ARG A 445 -18.32 10.86 -14.33
CA ARG A 445 -16.89 10.87 -14.69
C ARG A 445 -16.66 11.31 -16.15
N GLU A 446 -17.56 10.88 -17.08
CA GLU A 446 -17.45 11.24 -18.49
C GLU A 446 -17.64 12.76 -18.72
N GLU A 447 -18.52 13.39 -17.94
CA GLU A 447 -18.71 14.85 -17.98
C GLU A 447 -17.49 15.58 -17.39
N LEU A 448 -16.88 15.03 -16.34
CA LEU A 448 -15.66 15.56 -15.73
C LEU A 448 -14.50 15.62 -16.74
N VAL A 449 -14.27 14.55 -17.50
CA VAL A 449 -13.20 14.49 -18.51
C VAL A 449 -13.32 15.61 -19.54
N VAL A 450 -14.54 15.87 -20.03
CA VAL A 450 -14.80 16.94 -21.00
C VAL A 450 -14.58 18.32 -20.36
N GLN A 451 -15.13 18.55 -19.16
CA GLN A 451 -14.96 19.84 -18.46
C GLN A 451 -13.49 20.14 -18.16
N LEU A 452 -12.70 19.14 -17.73
CA LEU A 452 -11.27 19.31 -17.49
C LEU A 452 -10.51 19.64 -18.78
N ALA A 453 -10.85 18.97 -19.90
CA ALA A 453 -10.21 19.24 -21.18
C ALA A 453 -10.49 20.66 -21.71
N ASP A 454 -11.70 21.20 -21.44
CA ASP A 454 -12.12 22.54 -21.85
C ASP A 454 -11.51 23.65 -20.96
N GLU A 455 -11.15 23.34 -19.70
CA GLU A 455 -10.80 24.35 -18.70
C GLU A 455 -9.32 24.41 -18.32
N LEU A 456 -8.60 23.28 -18.45
CA LEU A 456 -7.19 23.25 -18.10
C LEU A 456 -6.35 24.12 -19.05
N GLU A 457 -5.45 24.91 -18.47
CA GLU A 457 -4.58 25.83 -19.17
C GLU A 457 -3.10 25.48 -19.00
N ALA A 458 -2.27 25.96 -19.93
CA ALA A 458 -0.82 25.77 -19.83
C ALA A 458 -0.28 26.36 -18.53
N GLY A 459 0.50 25.59 -17.80
CA GLY A 459 1.04 25.93 -16.48
C GLY A 459 0.23 25.40 -15.31
N ASP A 460 -0.90 24.74 -15.54
CA ASP A 460 -1.69 24.07 -14.50
C ASP A 460 -1.06 22.73 -14.09
N LEU A 461 -1.28 22.36 -12.83
CA LEU A 461 -1.19 20.99 -12.36
C LEU A 461 -2.59 20.41 -12.20
N CYS A 462 -2.91 19.34 -12.91
CA CYS A 462 -4.12 18.53 -12.73
C CYS A 462 -3.78 17.32 -11.84
N LEU A 463 -4.31 17.32 -10.62
CA LEU A 463 -4.07 16.28 -9.60
C LEU A 463 -5.33 15.48 -9.37
N THR A 464 -5.36 14.22 -9.83
CA THR A 464 -6.45 13.28 -9.56
C THR A 464 -6.19 12.48 -8.28
N MET A 465 -7.19 12.37 -7.40
CA MET A 465 -7.10 11.67 -6.12
C MET A 465 -8.30 10.75 -5.90
N GLY A 466 -8.03 9.47 -5.65
CA GLY A 466 -9.06 8.49 -5.34
C GLY A 466 -8.66 7.05 -5.55
N ALA A 467 -9.28 6.14 -4.81
CA ALA A 467 -9.03 4.69 -4.90
C ALA A 467 -9.90 3.98 -5.96
N GLY A 468 -10.74 4.72 -6.69
CA GLY A 468 -11.65 4.21 -7.70
C GLY A 468 -11.10 4.26 -9.13
N ASP A 469 -12.00 4.58 -10.08
CA ASP A 469 -11.73 4.62 -11.52
C ASP A 469 -11.26 5.99 -12.04
N LEU A 470 -11.00 6.94 -11.14
CA LEU A 470 -10.48 8.25 -11.49
C LEU A 470 -9.08 8.18 -12.11
N THR A 471 -8.34 7.11 -11.85
CA THR A 471 -6.96 6.90 -12.33
C THR A 471 -6.82 6.92 -13.86
N SER A 472 -7.90 6.70 -14.63
CA SER A 472 -7.87 6.81 -16.10
C SER A 472 -8.14 8.23 -16.62
N VAL A 473 -8.65 9.13 -15.78
CA VAL A 473 -9.00 10.51 -16.17
C VAL A 473 -7.81 11.30 -16.74
N PRO A 474 -6.60 11.26 -16.14
CA PRO A 474 -5.45 11.94 -16.73
C PRO A 474 -5.19 11.56 -18.19
N ASP A 475 -5.21 10.26 -18.50
CA ASP A 475 -4.93 9.80 -19.86
C ASP A 475 -6.04 10.15 -20.85
N GLU A 476 -7.31 10.11 -20.41
CA GLU A 476 -8.46 10.51 -21.22
C GLU A 476 -8.47 12.01 -21.52
N VAL A 477 -8.17 12.85 -20.52
CA VAL A 477 -8.07 14.30 -20.71
C VAL A 477 -6.89 14.63 -21.64
N ARG A 478 -5.73 14.01 -21.44
CA ARG A 478 -4.56 14.19 -22.31
C ARG A 478 -4.88 13.85 -23.76
N ALA A 479 -5.59 12.75 -24.00
CA ALA A 479 -5.99 12.35 -25.35
C ALA A 479 -6.90 13.40 -26.02
N LEU A 480 -7.82 14.03 -25.27
CA LEU A 480 -8.66 15.11 -25.79
C LEU A 480 -7.86 16.38 -26.11
N LEU A 481 -6.94 16.78 -25.22
CA LEU A 481 -6.07 17.93 -25.45
C LEU A 481 -5.16 17.74 -26.68
N GLU A 482 -4.60 16.53 -26.88
CA GLU A 482 -3.81 16.19 -28.06
C GLU A 482 -4.63 16.19 -29.36
N ALA A 483 -5.92 15.84 -29.29
CA ALA A 483 -6.81 15.87 -30.43
C ALA A 483 -7.22 17.30 -30.80
N GLY A 484 -7.42 18.18 -29.80
CA GLY A 484 -7.76 19.59 -30.00
C GLY A 484 -6.60 20.44 -30.56
N ASP A 485 -5.35 20.11 -30.23
CA ASP A 485 -4.14 20.79 -30.74
C ASP A 485 -3.86 20.49 -32.24
N ARG A 486 -4.52 19.50 -32.83
CA ARG A 486 -4.40 19.11 -34.25
C ARG A 486 -5.46 19.70 -35.18
N GLY A 487 -6.38 20.49 -34.65
CA GLY A 487 -7.43 21.19 -35.41
C GLY A 487 -7.16 22.67 -35.56
#